data_17e41b4d9ee278b581f2dc164220097e
#
_entry.id   17e41b4d9ee278b581f2dc164220097e
#
_cell.length_a   1.000
_cell.length_b   1.000
_cell.length_c   1.000
_cell.angle_alpha   90.00
_cell.angle_beta   90.00
_cell.angle_gamma   90.00
#
_symmetry.space_group_name_H-M   'P 1'
#
loop_
_entity.id
_entity.type
_entity.pdbx_description
1 polymer ?
#
loop_
_entity_poly.entity_id
_entity_poly.type
_entity_poly.pdbx_seq_one_letter_code
_entity_poly.pdbx_strand_id
1 'polypeptide(L)'
;VRQPKALCELQGYVYDAKVRMAEVFQALGEGPQAKMLQQDAEALKRQFNQAFWMEKEGCFAFGLDAEKRQITSIVSNAGHCLWSGIAEQEKAERTVRRLLQEDMWSGWGIRTLSSNNPAFNPYSYHLGSVWPHDNGIIAAGFKRYGLVNEANQVIRGIFDAARRFEAYRLPEVFAGLTRERKEADFPALYPGGANIPQAWASGCIFQMLQTILGLRADAPHKRLYVNPTLPDWLPNIELQQLHIGSSSMTLYFWREGKRTRWEVLDSTTDGAEAIQVIDEPERALAFAKEVSLLHERRL
;
A
#
# COMPACT_ATOMS: atom_id res chain seq x y z
N VAL A 1 -28.89 0.34 1.60
CA VAL A 1 -28.13 1.58 1.85
C VAL A 1 -28.56 2.65 0.85
N ARG A 2 -28.91 3.84 1.34
CA ARG A 2 -29.37 4.96 0.51
C ARG A 2 -28.20 5.69 -0.17
N GLN A 3 -28.42 6.14 -1.41
CA GLN A 3 -27.49 7.01 -2.15
C GLN A 3 -27.71 8.48 -1.76
N PRO A 4 -26.67 9.36 -1.85
CA PRO A 4 -25.30 9.02 -2.26
C PRO A 4 -24.50 8.32 -1.16
N LYS A 5 -23.37 7.67 -1.53
CA LYS A 5 -22.43 7.05 -0.60
C LYS A 5 -21.08 7.78 -0.63
N ALA A 6 -20.48 8.01 0.54
CA ALA A 6 -19.10 8.46 0.66
C ALA A 6 -18.22 7.24 1.03
N LEU A 7 -17.45 6.72 0.09
CA LEU A 7 -16.60 5.55 0.30
C LEU A 7 -15.31 5.94 1.04
N CYS A 8 -14.80 5.04 1.88
CA CYS A 8 -13.64 5.31 2.73
C CYS A 8 -12.35 5.53 1.94
N GLU A 9 -12.07 4.69 0.92
CA GLU A 9 -10.87 4.81 0.10
C GLU A 9 -10.84 6.13 -0.69
N LEU A 10 -12.00 6.64 -1.14
CA LEU A 10 -12.05 7.93 -1.84
C LEU A 10 -11.65 9.09 -0.93
N GLN A 11 -11.99 9.01 0.36
CA GLN A 11 -11.52 10.01 1.34
C GLN A 11 -9.99 9.96 1.47
N GLY A 12 -9.44 8.74 1.51
CA GLY A 12 -7.99 8.53 1.51
C GLY A 12 -7.32 9.10 0.28
N TYR A 13 -7.85 8.84 -0.91
CA TYR A 13 -7.28 9.34 -2.17
C TYR A 13 -7.33 10.86 -2.26
N VAL A 14 -8.43 11.49 -1.84
CA VAL A 14 -8.53 12.96 -1.79
C VAL A 14 -7.53 13.54 -0.79
N TYR A 15 -7.36 12.89 0.37
CA TYR A 15 -6.35 13.29 1.35
C TYR A 15 -4.93 13.26 0.75
N ASP A 16 -4.51 12.13 0.16
CA ASP A 16 -3.17 11.97 -0.42
C ASP A 16 -2.95 12.93 -1.60
N ALA A 17 -3.98 13.13 -2.43
CA ALA A 17 -3.93 14.10 -3.53
C ALA A 17 -3.69 15.52 -3.03
N LYS A 18 -4.38 15.95 -1.97
CA LYS A 18 -4.18 17.29 -1.36
C LYS A 18 -2.77 17.43 -0.80
N VAL A 19 -2.24 16.42 -0.11
CA VAL A 19 -0.88 16.41 0.45
C VAL A 19 0.15 16.55 -0.67
N ARG A 20 0.06 15.72 -1.72
CA ARG A 20 1.02 15.75 -2.84
C ARG A 20 0.92 17.04 -3.66
N MET A 21 -0.29 17.54 -3.90
CA MET A 21 -0.46 18.81 -4.61
C MET A 21 0.07 20.00 -3.81
N ALA A 22 -0.02 19.95 -2.48
CA ALA A 22 0.61 20.96 -1.63
C ALA A 22 2.13 20.99 -1.81
N GLU A 23 2.79 19.81 -1.92
CA GLU A 23 4.22 19.72 -2.23
C GLU A 23 4.56 20.32 -3.60
N VAL A 24 3.74 20.03 -4.61
CA VAL A 24 3.90 20.60 -5.98
C VAL A 24 3.76 22.11 -5.94
N PHE A 25 2.72 22.65 -5.31
CA PHE A 25 2.54 24.11 -5.19
C PHE A 25 3.68 24.77 -4.40
N GLN A 26 4.18 24.10 -3.36
CA GLN A 26 5.34 24.59 -2.62
C GLN A 26 6.58 24.67 -3.51
N ALA A 27 6.84 23.66 -4.34
CA ALA A 27 7.97 23.63 -5.27
C ALA A 27 7.84 24.69 -6.38
N LEU A 28 6.61 25.06 -6.76
CA LEU A 28 6.33 26.12 -7.73
C LEU A 28 6.33 27.52 -7.12
N GLY A 29 6.57 27.67 -5.80
CA GLY A 29 6.55 28.96 -5.12
C GLY A 29 5.16 29.46 -4.74
N GLU A 30 4.12 28.66 -4.92
CA GLU A 30 2.71 28.98 -4.65
C GLU A 30 2.34 28.64 -3.19
N GLY A 31 3.05 29.24 -2.24
CA GLY A 31 2.93 28.98 -0.79
C GLY A 31 1.51 29.08 -0.21
N PRO A 32 0.70 30.11 -0.56
CA PRO A 32 -0.68 30.22 -0.08
C PRO A 32 -1.55 29.01 -0.47
N GLN A 33 -1.45 28.53 -1.72
CA GLN A 33 -2.18 27.35 -2.21
C GLN A 33 -1.71 26.08 -1.54
N ALA A 34 -0.39 25.91 -1.37
CA ALA A 34 0.20 24.80 -0.62
C ALA A 34 -0.37 24.72 0.80
N LYS A 35 -0.37 25.85 1.53
CA LYS A 35 -0.88 25.94 2.89
C LYS A 35 -2.38 25.62 2.99
N MET A 36 -3.18 26.14 2.06
CA MET A 36 -4.62 25.85 2.00
C MET A 36 -4.87 24.33 1.86
N LEU A 37 -4.18 23.67 0.91
CA LEU A 37 -4.34 22.24 0.68
C LEU A 37 -3.90 21.39 1.88
N GLN A 38 -2.83 21.80 2.59
CA GLN A 38 -2.39 21.14 3.82
C GLN A 38 -3.45 21.24 4.91
N GLN A 39 -4.01 22.42 5.13
CA GLN A 39 -5.06 22.62 6.12
C GLN A 39 -6.32 21.80 5.80
N ASP A 40 -6.70 21.75 4.54
CA ASP A 40 -7.81 20.95 4.06
C ASP A 40 -7.57 19.45 4.26
N ALA A 41 -6.34 18.96 3.96
CA ALA A 41 -5.95 17.58 4.18
C ALA A 41 -6.05 17.21 5.67
N GLU A 42 -5.50 18.03 6.55
CA GLU A 42 -5.57 17.80 7.99
C GLU A 42 -7.02 17.83 8.53
N ALA A 43 -7.86 18.72 8.02
CA ALA A 43 -9.28 18.76 8.38
C ALA A 43 -10.00 17.48 7.94
N LEU A 44 -9.74 17.01 6.70
CA LEU A 44 -10.31 15.78 6.18
C LEU A 44 -9.84 14.57 7.00
N LYS A 45 -8.56 14.50 7.35
CA LYS A 45 -8.00 13.40 8.17
C LYS A 45 -8.70 13.30 9.53
N ARG A 46 -8.86 14.44 10.24
CA ARG A 46 -9.59 14.46 11.52
C ARG A 46 -11.02 13.98 11.38
N GLN A 47 -11.76 14.52 10.40
CA GLN A 47 -13.16 14.16 10.16
C GLN A 47 -13.30 12.68 9.77
N PHE A 48 -12.41 12.18 8.93
CA PHE A 48 -12.40 10.78 8.52
C PHE A 48 -12.24 9.83 9.72
N ASN A 49 -11.23 10.06 10.55
CA ASN A 49 -10.95 9.22 11.70
C ASN A 49 -12.07 9.24 12.77
N GLN A 50 -12.89 10.27 12.81
CA GLN A 50 -14.07 10.33 13.67
C GLN A 50 -15.29 9.65 13.05
N ALA A 51 -15.58 9.93 11.77
CA ALA A 51 -16.83 9.52 11.15
C ALA A 51 -16.81 8.07 10.65
N PHE A 52 -15.67 7.58 10.14
CA PHE A 52 -15.56 6.26 9.53
C PHE A 52 -15.10 5.16 10.50
N TRP A 53 -14.60 5.51 11.66
CA TRP A 53 -14.06 4.53 12.60
C TRP A 53 -15.16 3.73 13.30
N MET A 54 -15.08 2.40 13.21
CA MET A 54 -15.97 1.44 13.88
C MET A 54 -15.23 0.84 15.08
N GLU A 55 -15.49 1.37 16.27
CA GLU A 55 -14.76 0.98 17.49
C GLU A 55 -14.86 -0.52 17.81
N LYS A 56 -16.04 -1.10 17.66
CA LYS A 56 -16.29 -2.52 17.96
C LYS A 56 -15.59 -3.43 16.96
N GLU A 57 -15.56 -3.06 15.70
CA GLU A 57 -14.97 -3.83 14.61
C GLU A 57 -13.44 -3.66 14.54
N GLY A 58 -12.90 -2.59 15.12
CA GLY A 58 -11.48 -2.24 15.01
C GLY A 58 -11.05 -1.95 13.58
N CYS A 59 -11.94 -1.37 12.76
CA CYS A 59 -11.73 -1.13 11.35
C CYS A 59 -12.50 0.10 10.88
N PHE A 60 -12.12 0.65 9.72
CA PHE A 60 -12.89 1.72 9.08
C PHE A 60 -14.11 1.12 8.35
N ALA A 61 -15.25 1.81 8.45
CA ALA A 61 -16.46 1.51 7.72
C ALA A 61 -16.22 1.59 6.21
N PHE A 62 -16.91 0.76 5.42
CA PHE A 62 -16.87 0.81 3.96
C PHE A 62 -17.21 2.21 3.43
N GLY A 63 -18.15 2.86 4.06
CA GLY A 63 -18.57 4.20 3.68
C GLY A 63 -19.60 4.79 4.64
N LEU A 64 -20.05 5.99 4.29
CA LEU A 64 -21.20 6.64 4.92
C LEU A 64 -22.34 6.74 3.90
N ASP A 65 -23.60 6.51 4.35
CA ASP A 65 -24.78 6.70 3.52
C ASP A 65 -25.22 8.18 3.46
N ALA A 66 -26.35 8.45 2.81
CA ALA A 66 -26.91 9.79 2.65
C ALA A 66 -27.18 10.51 3.98
N GLU A 67 -27.51 9.76 5.03
CA GLU A 67 -27.74 10.24 6.39
C GLU A 67 -26.48 10.23 7.26
N LYS A 68 -25.29 10.03 6.65
CA LYS A 68 -23.98 9.91 7.34
C LYS A 68 -23.86 8.74 8.30
N ARG A 69 -24.69 7.72 8.18
CA ARG A 69 -24.59 6.47 8.95
C ARG A 69 -23.53 5.57 8.34
N GLN A 70 -22.78 4.88 9.18
CA GLN A 70 -21.74 3.95 8.76
C GLN A 70 -22.29 2.73 8.02
N ILE A 71 -21.69 2.38 6.89
CA ILE A 71 -21.88 1.12 6.19
C ILE A 71 -20.87 0.13 6.77
N THR A 72 -21.34 -0.73 7.68
CA THR A 72 -20.49 -1.53 8.59
C THR A 72 -19.87 -2.78 7.98
N SER A 73 -19.94 -2.96 6.65
CA SER A 73 -19.26 -4.07 5.96
C SER A 73 -17.76 -3.99 6.13
N ILE A 74 -17.13 -5.10 6.50
CA ILE A 74 -15.68 -5.22 6.52
C ILE A 74 -15.20 -5.59 5.11
N VAL A 75 -14.39 -4.72 4.53
CA VAL A 75 -13.96 -4.77 3.12
C VAL A 75 -12.48 -4.38 3.00
N SER A 76 -11.84 -4.79 1.91
CA SER A 76 -10.42 -4.47 1.62
C SER A 76 -10.17 -2.97 1.45
N ASN A 77 -11.18 -2.19 1.07
CA ASN A 77 -11.09 -0.72 0.92
C ASN A 77 -10.50 0.00 2.14
N ALA A 78 -10.70 -0.55 3.35
CA ALA A 78 -10.09 -0.01 4.58
C ALA A 78 -8.55 -0.02 4.53
N GLY A 79 -7.94 -0.98 3.82
CA GLY A 79 -6.49 -1.04 3.63
C GLY A 79 -5.94 0.08 2.75
N HIS A 80 -6.73 0.60 1.80
CA HIS A 80 -6.38 1.76 0.98
C HIS A 80 -6.28 3.05 1.81
N CYS A 81 -7.05 3.14 2.90
CA CYS A 81 -6.94 4.25 3.85
C CYS A 81 -5.57 4.28 4.55
N LEU A 82 -4.94 3.11 4.71
CA LEU A 82 -3.58 3.02 5.23
C LEU A 82 -2.56 3.47 4.18
N TRP A 83 -2.71 3.02 2.95
CA TRP A 83 -1.81 3.41 1.86
C TRP A 83 -1.78 4.94 1.66
N SER A 84 -2.93 5.59 1.71
CA SER A 84 -3.04 7.05 1.59
C SER A 84 -2.47 7.80 2.81
N GLY A 85 -2.39 7.17 3.99
CA GLY A 85 -1.92 7.79 5.24
C GLY A 85 -2.98 8.62 5.98
N ILE A 86 -4.25 8.51 5.58
CA ILE A 86 -5.35 9.25 6.24
C ILE A 86 -5.68 8.69 7.64
N ALA A 87 -5.38 7.41 7.90
CA ALA A 87 -5.63 6.77 9.19
C ALA A 87 -4.71 7.31 10.30
N GLU A 88 -5.18 7.33 11.54
CA GLU A 88 -4.35 7.50 12.73
C GLU A 88 -3.61 6.18 13.04
N GLN A 89 -2.42 6.24 13.65
CA GLN A 89 -1.53 5.10 13.87
C GLN A 89 -2.24 3.93 14.57
N GLU A 90 -2.87 4.19 15.72
CA GLU A 90 -3.55 3.15 16.50
C GLU A 90 -4.68 2.48 15.70
N LYS A 91 -5.47 3.28 14.98
CA LYS A 91 -6.57 2.79 14.15
C LYS A 91 -6.04 1.98 12.95
N ALA A 92 -4.93 2.39 12.37
CA ALA A 92 -4.27 1.64 11.30
C ALA A 92 -3.82 0.26 11.79
N GLU A 93 -3.15 0.17 12.94
CA GLU A 93 -2.73 -1.10 13.53
C GLU A 93 -3.89 -2.05 13.83
N ARG A 94 -5.01 -1.51 14.33
CA ARG A 94 -6.23 -2.30 14.58
C ARG A 94 -6.87 -2.75 13.26
N THR A 95 -6.89 -1.88 12.25
CA THR A 95 -7.38 -2.23 10.89
C THR A 95 -6.56 -3.35 10.29
N VAL A 96 -5.22 -3.34 10.40
CA VAL A 96 -4.36 -4.42 9.90
C VAL A 96 -4.70 -5.74 10.58
N ARG A 97 -4.79 -5.75 11.93
CA ARG A 97 -5.20 -6.95 12.66
C ARG A 97 -6.56 -7.49 12.21
N ARG A 98 -7.50 -6.59 11.91
CA ARG A 98 -8.84 -6.96 11.43
C ARG A 98 -8.82 -7.54 10.02
N LEU A 99 -8.08 -6.96 9.11
CA LEU A 99 -7.97 -7.42 7.72
C LEU A 99 -7.21 -8.75 7.58
N LEU A 100 -6.44 -9.16 8.58
CA LEU A 100 -5.73 -10.43 8.60
C LEU A 100 -6.47 -11.55 9.38
N GLN A 101 -7.70 -11.30 9.84
CA GLN A 101 -8.54 -12.36 10.40
C GLN A 101 -9.02 -13.33 9.31
N GLU A 102 -9.35 -14.56 9.70
CA GLU A 102 -9.68 -15.66 8.80
C GLU A 102 -10.84 -15.36 7.83
N ASP A 103 -11.78 -14.53 8.23
CA ASP A 103 -12.90 -14.11 7.37
C ASP A 103 -12.46 -13.13 6.26
N MET A 104 -11.34 -12.42 6.42
CA MET A 104 -10.76 -11.54 5.40
C MET A 104 -9.54 -12.14 4.72
N TRP A 105 -8.67 -12.83 5.47
CA TRP A 105 -7.46 -13.43 4.95
C TRP A 105 -7.72 -14.83 4.38
N SER A 106 -7.59 -14.99 3.06
CA SER A 106 -7.81 -16.28 2.39
C SER A 106 -6.62 -17.24 2.46
N GLY A 107 -5.44 -16.77 2.87
CA GLY A 107 -4.17 -17.50 2.73
C GLY A 107 -3.43 -17.21 1.43
N TRP A 108 -4.12 -16.68 0.41
CA TRP A 108 -3.54 -16.15 -0.83
C TRP A 108 -3.48 -14.62 -0.83
N GLY A 109 -4.45 -13.98 -0.23
CA GLY A 109 -4.61 -12.53 -0.16
C GLY A 109 -5.81 -12.13 0.68
N ILE A 110 -5.97 -10.83 0.88
CA ILE A 110 -7.11 -10.23 1.56
C ILE A 110 -8.29 -10.21 0.59
N ARG A 111 -9.45 -10.68 1.05
CA ARG A 111 -10.71 -10.69 0.31
C ARG A 111 -11.29 -9.29 0.21
N THR A 112 -12.02 -9.04 -0.86
CA THR A 112 -12.75 -7.78 -1.05
C THR A 112 -13.88 -7.59 -0.04
N LEU A 113 -14.43 -8.68 0.50
CA LEU A 113 -15.51 -8.67 1.50
C LEU A 113 -15.31 -9.82 2.50
N SER A 114 -15.58 -9.55 3.78
CA SER A 114 -15.56 -10.54 4.86
C SER A 114 -16.49 -11.73 4.57
N SER A 115 -16.01 -12.95 4.79
CA SER A 115 -16.83 -14.16 4.66
C SER A 115 -17.96 -14.25 5.70
N ASN A 116 -17.93 -13.42 6.75
CA ASN A 116 -19.02 -13.30 7.71
C ASN A 116 -20.15 -12.39 7.22
N ASN A 117 -19.99 -11.70 6.08
CA ASN A 117 -21.02 -10.86 5.51
C ASN A 117 -22.06 -11.71 4.78
N PRO A 118 -23.38 -11.48 4.97
CA PRO A 118 -24.43 -12.26 4.30
C PRO A 118 -24.39 -12.21 2.76
N ALA A 119 -23.77 -11.17 2.18
CA ALA A 119 -23.59 -11.04 0.74
C ALA A 119 -22.29 -11.70 0.23
N PHE A 120 -21.51 -12.33 1.10
CA PHE A 120 -20.25 -12.95 0.69
C PHE A 120 -20.46 -14.04 -0.34
N ASN A 121 -19.70 -13.95 -1.41
CA ASN A 121 -19.60 -14.97 -2.44
C ASN A 121 -18.16 -14.98 -2.99
N PRO A 122 -17.33 -15.99 -2.67
CA PRO A 122 -15.93 -16.04 -3.09
C PRO A 122 -15.77 -16.07 -4.62
N TYR A 123 -16.80 -16.42 -5.35
CA TYR A 123 -16.85 -16.46 -6.82
C TYR A 123 -17.44 -15.19 -7.43
N SER A 124 -17.82 -14.20 -6.62
CA SER A 124 -18.29 -12.90 -7.12
C SER A 124 -17.14 -11.99 -7.44
N TYR A 125 -17.29 -11.15 -8.46
CA TYR A 125 -16.28 -10.19 -8.89
C TYR A 125 -15.87 -9.22 -7.77
N HIS A 126 -16.80 -8.76 -6.91
CA HIS A 126 -16.55 -7.77 -5.85
C HIS A 126 -16.98 -8.21 -4.44
N LEU A 127 -17.56 -9.38 -4.25
CA LEU A 127 -18.17 -9.76 -2.98
C LEU A 127 -17.40 -10.88 -2.24
N GLY A 128 -16.07 -10.88 -2.33
CA GLY A 128 -15.26 -11.84 -1.59
C GLY A 128 -14.08 -12.43 -2.38
N SER A 129 -13.89 -12.04 -3.63
CA SER A 129 -12.71 -12.36 -4.46
C SER A 129 -11.42 -11.74 -3.92
N VAL A 130 -10.27 -12.15 -4.46
CA VAL A 130 -8.95 -11.59 -4.16
C VAL A 130 -8.38 -10.94 -5.42
N TRP A 131 -7.96 -9.70 -5.29
CA TRP A 131 -7.39 -8.88 -6.35
C TRP A 131 -5.91 -8.62 -6.08
N PRO A 132 -4.99 -9.03 -6.96
CA PRO A 132 -3.56 -8.81 -6.75
C PRO A 132 -3.17 -7.34 -6.54
N HIS A 133 -3.70 -6.42 -7.36
CA HIS A 133 -3.38 -4.99 -7.23
C HIS A 133 -3.90 -4.37 -5.93
N ASP A 134 -5.11 -4.74 -5.50
CA ASP A 134 -5.71 -4.34 -4.22
C ASP A 134 -4.80 -4.72 -3.06
N ASN A 135 -4.34 -5.98 -3.07
CA ASN A 135 -3.40 -6.51 -2.07
C ASN A 135 -2.03 -5.82 -2.11
N GLY A 136 -1.55 -5.39 -3.29
CA GLY A 136 -0.32 -4.60 -3.42
C GLY A 136 -0.42 -3.25 -2.73
N ILE A 137 -1.54 -2.54 -2.94
CA ILE A 137 -1.84 -1.25 -2.28
C ILE A 137 -1.95 -1.44 -0.76
N ILE A 138 -2.67 -2.47 -0.32
CA ILE A 138 -2.84 -2.78 1.11
C ILE A 138 -1.50 -3.08 1.78
N ALA A 139 -0.66 -3.91 1.17
CA ALA A 139 0.67 -4.24 1.70
C ALA A 139 1.57 -2.99 1.82
N ALA A 140 1.54 -2.10 0.83
CA ALA A 140 2.24 -0.82 0.91
C ALA A 140 1.71 0.05 2.05
N GLY A 141 0.39 0.05 2.27
CA GLY A 141 -0.25 0.69 3.42
C GLY A 141 0.23 0.10 4.75
N PHE A 142 0.29 -1.21 4.89
CA PHE A 142 0.79 -1.86 6.11
C PHE A 142 2.22 -1.45 6.43
N LYS A 143 3.11 -1.48 5.44
CA LYS A 143 4.50 -1.04 5.62
C LYS A 143 4.60 0.43 5.99
N ARG A 144 3.76 1.29 5.44
CA ARG A 144 3.72 2.73 5.77
C ARG A 144 3.54 2.97 7.28
N TYR A 145 2.80 2.09 7.96
CA TYR A 145 2.57 2.15 9.41
C TYR A 145 3.54 1.27 10.23
N GLY A 146 4.62 0.78 9.62
CA GLY A 146 5.65 -0.03 10.31
C GLY A 146 5.27 -1.50 10.50
N LEU A 147 4.14 -1.96 9.95
CA LEU A 147 3.65 -3.34 10.08
C LEU A 147 4.25 -4.22 8.98
N VAL A 148 5.57 -4.38 9.08
CA VAL A 148 6.42 -5.01 8.03
C VAL A 148 6.11 -6.51 7.87
N ASN A 149 5.90 -7.23 8.97
CA ASN A 149 5.63 -8.66 8.92
C ASN A 149 4.29 -8.95 8.23
N GLU A 150 3.29 -8.14 8.54
CA GLU A 150 1.95 -8.21 7.98
C GLU A 150 1.96 -7.84 6.50
N ALA A 151 2.71 -6.81 6.10
CA ALA A 151 2.94 -6.47 4.71
C ALA A 151 3.59 -7.63 3.95
N ASN A 152 4.67 -8.21 4.49
CA ASN A 152 5.37 -9.34 3.90
C ASN A 152 4.51 -10.61 3.83
N GLN A 153 3.57 -10.81 4.78
CA GLN A 153 2.59 -11.90 4.73
C GLN A 153 1.68 -11.77 3.52
N VAL A 154 1.11 -10.57 3.27
CA VAL A 154 0.24 -10.30 2.12
C VAL A 154 1.03 -10.47 0.81
N ILE A 155 2.23 -9.91 0.73
CA ILE A 155 3.09 -10.01 -0.45
C ILE A 155 3.41 -11.47 -0.75
N ARG A 156 3.80 -12.27 0.25
CA ARG A 156 4.07 -13.70 0.08
C ARG A 156 2.86 -14.44 -0.49
N GLY A 157 1.66 -14.16 0.03
CA GLY A 157 0.44 -14.80 -0.46
C GLY A 157 0.22 -14.59 -1.97
N ILE A 158 0.40 -13.35 -2.45
CA ILE A 158 0.27 -13.02 -3.87
C ILE A 158 1.40 -13.63 -4.70
N PHE A 159 2.66 -13.64 -4.21
CA PHE A 159 3.78 -14.30 -4.91
C PHE A 159 3.57 -15.82 -4.97
N ASP A 160 3.09 -16.44 -3.91
CA ASP A 160 2.74 -17.86 -3.89
C ASP A 160 1.61 -18.18 -4.90
N ALA A 161 0.62 -17.29 -5.02
CA ALA A 161 -0.42 -17.41 -6.04
C ALA A 161 0.15 -17.26 -7.45
N ALA A 162 1.01 -16.27 -7.71
CA ALA A 162 1.64 -16.05 -9.00
C ALA A 162 2.39 -17.29 -9.51
N ARG A 163 3.09 -18.00 -8.60
CA ARG A 163 3.84 -19.24 -8.94
C ARG A 163 2.96 -20.39 -9.40
N ARG A 164 1.65 -20.32 -9.21
CA ARG A 164 0.68 -21.34 -9.61
C ARG A 164 0.08 -21.07 -10.99
N PHE A 165 0.17 -19.87 -11.49
CA PHE A 165 -0.32 -19.52 -12.83
C PHE A 165 0.78 -19.76 -13.89
N GLU A 166 0.32 -20.10 -15.11
CA GLU A 166 1.18 -20.30 -16.26
C GLU A 166 2.05 -19.06 -16.53
N ALA A 167 3.35 -19.28 -16.75
CA ALA A 167 4.35 -18.23 -16.94
C ALA A 167 4.33 -17.13 -15.84
N TYR A 168 3.90 -17.49 -14.62
CA TYR A 168 3.77 -16.59 -13.46
C TYR A 168 2.84 -15.38 -13.69
N ARG A 169 1.91 -15.47 -14.63
CA ARG A 169 1.01 -14.39 -15.01
C ARG A 169 -0.19 -14.33 -14.08
N LEU A 170 -0.21 -13.34 -13.20
CA LEU A 170 -1.35 -13.10 -12.33
C LEU A 170 -2.58 -12.68 -13.13
N PRO A 171 -3.76 -13.28 -12.86
CA PRO A 171 -5.01 -12.79 -13.38
C PRO A 171 -5.41 -11.47 -12.71
N GLU A 172 -6.34 -10.76 -13.31
CA GLU A 172 -6.98 -9.59 -12.72
C GLU A 172 -7.52 -9.86 -11.32
N VAL A 173 -8.19 -10.99 -11.16
CA VAL A 173 -8.89 -11.43 -9.95
C VAL A 173 -8.94 -12.96 -9.91
N PHE A 174 -8.91 -13.53 -8.73
CA PHE A 174 -9.21 -14.94 -8.48
C PHE A 174 -10.19 -15.11 -7.32
N ALA A 175 -10.80 -16.29 -7.23
CA ALA A 175 -11.82 -16.56 -6.23
C ALA A 175 -11.23 -16.46 -4.81
N GLY A 176 -12.04 -15.95 -3.89
CA GLY A 176 -11.64 -15.76 -2.50
C GLY A 176 -11.76 -17.01 -1.61
N LEU A 177 -11.55 -18.18 -2.17
CA LEU A 177 -11.54 -19.44 -1.43
C LEU A 177 -10.35 -19.50 -0.49
N THR A 178 -10.55 -20.16 0.65
CA THR A 178 -9.48 -20.35 1.63
C THR A 178 -8.42 -21.32 1.09
N ARG A 179 -7.16 -20.97 1.27
CA ARG A 179 -6.01 -21.83 0.96
C ARG A 179 -5.98 -23.02 1.92
N GLU A 180 -6.03 -24.24 1.39
CA GLU A 180 -6.01 -25.46 2.19
C GLU A 180 -4.61 -25.88 2.65
N ARG A 181 -3.54 -25.23 2.13
CA ARG A 181 -2.13 -25.50 2.41
C ARG A 181 -1.68 -26.91 2.02
N LYS A 182 -2.30 -27.51 1.01
CA LYS A 182 -1.89 -28.76 0.38
C LYS A 182 -0.90 -28.49 -0.76
N GLU A 183 -0.08 -29.46 -1.12
CA GLU A 183 0.90 -29.32 -2.20
C GLU A 183 0.24 -28.97 -3.55
N ALA A 184 -0.97 -29.48 -3.79
CA ALA A 184 -1.76 -29.23 -5.00
C ALA A 184 -2.66 -27.99 -4.90
N ASP A 185 -2.54 -27.16 -3.85
CA ASP A 185 -3.33 -25.95 -3.69
C ASP A 185 -3.12 -24.99 -4.86
N PHE A 186 -4.21 -24.49 -5.39
CA PHE A 186 -4.24 -23.54 -6.48
C PHE A 186 -5.26 -22.43 -6.18
N PRO A 187 -4.91 -21.16 -6.40
CA PRO A 187 -5.89 -20.09 -6.27
C PRO A 187 -6.93 -20.24 -7.39
N ALA A 188 -8.17 -20.58 -7.02
CA ALA A 188 -9.22 -20.86 -7.98
C ALA A 188 -9.51 -19.62 -8.84
N LEU A 189 -9.65 -19.83 -10.15
CA LEU A 189 -9.97 -18.76 -11.09
C LEU A 189 -11.37 -18.18 -10.82
N TYR A 190 -11.52 -16.90 -11.13
CA TYR A 190 -12.84 -16.26 -11.17
C TYR A 190 -13.68 -16.85 -12.31
N PRO A 191 -14.88 -17.38 -12.03
CA PRO A 191 -15.67 -18.11 -13.04
C PRO A 191 -16.17 -17.25 -14.19
N GLY A 192 -16.27 -15.92 -13.99
CA GLY A 192 -16.70 -14.97 -15.02
C GLY A 192 -15.67 -14.67 -16.11
N GLY A 193 -14.46 -15.26 -16.01
CA GLY A 193 -13.33 -14.97 -16.90
C GLY A 193 -12.60 -13.70 -16.50
N ALA A 194 -11.43 -13.84 -15.89
CA ALA A 194 -10.54 -12.73 -15.59
C ALA A 194 -9.52 -12.52 -16.73
N ASN A 195 -9.11 -11.28 -16.95
CA ASN A 195 -8.02 -11.00 -17.88
C ASN A 195 -6.69 -11.58 -17.37
N ILE A 196 -5.98 -12.33 -18.23
CA ILE A 196 -4.67 -12.92 -17.95
C ILE A 196 -3.76 -12.70 -19.16
N PRO A 197 -2.69 -11.91 -19.08
CA PRO A 197 -2.33 -11.05 -17.95
C PRO A 197 -3.22 -9.79 -17.85
N GLN A 198 -3.24 -9.17 -16.65
CA GLN A 198 -3.84 -7.86 -16.44
C GLN A 198 -2.76 -6.87 -16.04
N ALA A 199 -2.78 -5.66 -16.62
CA ALA A 199 -1.73 -4.66 -16.41
C ALA A 199 -1.48 -4.32 -14.94
N TRP A 200 -2.51 -4.02 -14.18
CA TRP A 200 -2.36 -3.72 -12.75
C TRP A 200 -2.00 -4.92 -11.87
N ALA A 201 -2.40 -6.14 -12.26
CA ALA A 201 -1.96 -7.36 -11.59
C ALA A 201 -0.46 -7.61 -11.83
N SER A 202 0.04 -7.32 -13.03
CA SER A 202 1.48 -7.35 -13.32
C SER A 202 2.22 -6.21 -12.61
N GLY A 203 1.67 -5.00 -12.64
CA GLY A 203 2.23 -3.82 -11.97
C GLY A 203 2.33 -3.96 -10.45
N CYS A 204 1.41 -4.69 -9.81
CA CYS A 204 1.44 -4.88 -8.36
C CYS A 204 2.67 -5.65 -7.88
N ILE A 205 3.28 -6.52 -8.70
CA ILE A 205 4.53 -7.21 -8.36
C ILE A 205 5.67 -6.20 -8.18
N PHE A 206 5.79 -5.23 -9.09
CA PHE A 206 6.78 -4.15 -8.96
C PHE A 206 6.49 -3.27 -7.74
N GLN A 207 5.23 -2.94 -7.48
CA GLN A 207 4.82 -2.19 -6.28
C GLN A 207 5.17 -2.96 -4.99
N MET A 208 4.96 -4.28 -4.97
CA MET A 208 5.32 -5.13 -3.83
C MET A 208 6.84 -5.20 -3.62
N LEU A 209 7.63 -5.31 -4.69
CA LEU A 209 9.09 -5.23 -4.62
C LEU A 209 9.54 -3.85 -4.12
N GLN A 210 8.97 -2.77 -4.67
CA GLN A 210 9.22 -1.41 -4.18
C GLN A 210 8.86 -1.29 -2.68
N THR A 211 7.77 -1.91 -2.26
CA THR A 211 7.34 -1.94 -0.85
C THR A 211 8.36 -2.68 0.01
N ILE A 212 8.82 -3.88 -0.38
CA ILE A 212 9.83 -4.64 0.37
C ILE A 212 11.13 -3.84 0.51
N LEU A 213 11.58 -3.19 -0.58
CA LEU A 213 12.83 -2.43 -0.62
C LEU A 213 12.69 -1.02 -0.02
N GLY A 214 11.46 -0.53 0.14
CA GLY A 214 11.19 0.81 0.67
C GLY A 214 11.72 1.93 -0.22
N LEU A 215 11.69 1.74 -1.55
CA LEU A 215 12.25 2.70 -2.50
C LEU A 215 11.38 3.94 -2.63
N ARG A 216 11.99 5.11 -2.44
CA ARG A 216 11.36 6.41 -2.68
C ARG A 216 12.36 7.36 -3.35
N ALA A 217 12.13 7.65 -4.62
CA ALA A 217 12.95 8.60 -5.37
C ALA A 217 12.55 10.06 -5.06
N ASP A 218 13.56 10.89 -4.88
CA ASP A 218 13.46 12.35 -4.80
C ASP A 218 14.44 12.93 -5.83
N ALA A 219 14.05 12.81 -7.10
CA ALA A 219 14.89 13.20 -8.22
C ALA A 219 15.28 14.69 -8.24
N PRO A 220 14.39 15.65 -7.87
CA PRO A 220 14.76 17.06 -7.78
C PRO A 220 15.93 17.33 -6.82
N HIS A 221 16.03 16.57 -5.71
CA HIS A 221 17.10 16.69 -4.74
C HIS A 221 18.19 15.64 -4.93
N LYS A 222 18.18 14.88 -6.03
CA LYS A 222 19.13 13.80 -6.37
C LYS A 222 19.29 12.77 -5.25
N ARG A 223 18.16 12.28 -4.72
CA ARG A 223 18.12 11.32 -3.62
C ARG A 223 17.29 10.10 -3.96
N LEU A 224 17.76 8.96 -3.50
CA LEU A 224 16.99 7.72 -3.41
C LEU A 224 16.97 7.28 -1.95
N TYR A 225 15.82 7.28 -1.35
CA TYR A 225 15.62 6.71 -0.02
C TYR A 225 15.34 5.22 -0.13
N VAL A 226 15.95 4.42 0.74
CA VAL A 226 15.76 2.98 0.85
C VAL A 226 15.43 2.60 2.28
N ASN A 227 14.47 1.70 2.47
CA ASN A 227 14.12 1.11 3.77
C ASN A 227 13.81 -0.38 3.55
N PRO A 228 14.86 -1.19 3.23
CA PRO A 228 14.67 -2.56 2.82
C PRO A 228 14.34 -3.47 4.01
N THR A 229 13.36 -4.34 3.78
CA THR A 229 12.87 -5.32 4.77
C THR A 229 12.63 -6.66 4.08
N LEU A 230 13.71 -7.28 3.57
CA LEU A 230 13.63 -8.56 2.86
C LEU A 230 13.07 -9.65 3.77
N PRO A 231 11.99 -10.34 3.35
CA PRO A 231 11.50 -11.52 4.06
C PRO A 231 12.44 -12.73 3.89
N ASP A 232 12.25 -13.76 4.71
CA ASP A 232 13.08 -14.96 4.72
C ASP A 232 13.08 -15.74 3.39
N TRP A 233 11.97 -15.69 2.66
CA TRP A 233 11.81 -16.34 1.36
C TRP A 233 12.42 -15.56 0.18
N LEU A 234 12.88 -14.33 0.41
CA LEU A 234 13.61 -13.50 -0.55
C LEU A 234 14.95 -13.08 0.08
N PRO A 235 15.96 -13.95 0.09
CA PRO A 235 17.21 -13.71 0.82
C PRO A 235 18.06 -12.58 0.23
N ASN A 236 17.95 -12.34 -1.05
CA ASN A 236 18.62 -11.25 -1.76
C ASN A 236 17.86 -10.84 -3.01
N ILE A 237 18.14 -9.64 -3.50
CA ILE A 237 17.64 -9.11 -4.76
C ILE A 237 18.62 -8.07 -5.31
N GLU A 238 18.81 -8.06 -6.61
CA GLU A 238 19.57 -7.07 -7.34
C GLU A 238 18.64 -6.27 -8.25
N LEU A 239 18.72 -4.96 -8.17
CA LEU A 239 18.04 -4.03 -9.07
C LEU A 239 19.06 -3.47 -10.04
N GLN A 240 19.02 -3.94 -11.27
CA GLN A 240 19.91 -3.48 -12.33
C GLN A 240 19.33 -2.29 -13.06
N GLN A 241 20.20 -1.32 -13.37
CA GLN A 241 19.84 -0.16 -14.20
C GLN A 241 18.62 0.62 -13.71
N LEU A 242 18.53 0.84 -12.40
CA LEU A 242 17.48 1.71 -11.84
C LEU A 242 17.75 3.16 -12.27
N HIS A 243 16.85 3.71 -13.08
CA HIS A 243 16.96 5.08 -13.56
C HIS A 243 16.27 6.07 -12.63
N ILE A 244 16.96 7.16 -12.26
CA ILE A 244 16.42 8.30 -11.52
C ILE A 244 16.94 9.57 -12.19
N GLY A 245 16.07 10.31 -12.88
CA GLY A 245 16.48 11.42 -13.74
C GLY A 245 17.43 10.92 -14.84
N SER A 246 18.61 11.53 -14.97
CA SER A 246 19.66 11.14 -15.92
C SER A 246 20.65 10.11 -15.35
N SER A 247 20.48 9.70 -14.12
CA SER A 247 21.38 8.74 -13.46
C SER A 247 20.83 7.32 -13.54
N SER A 248 21.74 6.35 -13.68
CA SER A 248 21.44 4.91 -13.58
C SER A 248 22.29 4.27 -12.52
N MET A 249 21.74 3.30 -11.78
CA MET A 249 22.47 2.59 -10.74
C MET A 249 22.01 1.13 -10.64
N THR A 250 22.92 0.28 -10.14
CA THR A 250 22.63 -1.10 -9.76
C THR A 250 22.77 -1.20 -8.25
N LEU A 251 21.70 -1.69 -7.60
CA LEU A 251 21.64 -1.86 -6.15
C LEU A 251 21.50 -3.33 -5.80
N TYR A 252 22.25 -3.79 -4.82
CA TYR A 252 22.16 -5.13 -4.28
C TYR A 252 21.67 -5.10 -2.85
N PHE A 253 20.69 -5.91 -2.53
CA PHE A 253 20.09 -6.04 -1.19
C PHE A 253 20.21 -7.50 -0.74
N TRP A 254 20.59 -7.71 0.54
CA TRP A 254 20.66 -9.07 1.11
C TRP A 254 20.29 -9.11 2.58
N ARG A 255 19.90 -10.28 3.02
CA ARG A 255 19.63 -10.53 4.44
C ARG A 255 20.91 -10.89 5.18
N GLU A 256 21.09 -10.26 6.34
CA GLU A 256 22.09 -10.60 7.33
C GLU A 256 21.36 -10.89 8.65
N GLY A 257 21.02 -12.14 8.91
CA GLY A 257 20.17 -12.53 10.02
C GLY A 257 18.75 -11.92 9.93
N LYS A 258 18.39 -11.06 10.87
CA LYS A 258 17.10 -10.35 10.87
C LYS A 258 17.13 -8.99 10.18
N ARG A 259 18.30 -8.54 9.74
CA ARG A 259 18.45 -7.22 9.09
C ARG A 259 18.59 -7.39 7.59
N THR A 260 18.20 -6.38 6.85
CA THR A 260 18.54 -6.24 5.44
C THR A 260 19.68 -5.27 5.29
N ARG A 261 20.67 -5.63 4.47
CA ARG A 261 21.78 -4.78 4.05
C ARG A 261 21.62 -4.44 2.58
N TRP A 262 22.30 -3.40 2.15
CA TRP A 262 22.32 -3.00 0.76
C TRP A 262 23.65 -2.30 0.41
N GLU A 263 23.99 -2.33 -0.88
CA GLU A 263 25.11 -1.59 -1.44
C GLU A 263 24.83 -1.15 -2.88
N VAL A 264 25.55 -0.14 -3.33
CA VAL A 264 25.55 0.30 -4.73
C VAL A 264 26.67 -0.42 -5.44
N LEU A 265 26.35 -1.31 -6.39
CA LEU A 265 27.35 -2.08 -7.17
C LEU A 265 27.93 -1.25 -8.30
N ASP A 266 27.08 -0.43 -8.96
CA ASP A 266 27.46 0.41 -10.08
C ASP A 266 26.56 1.64 -10.16
N SER A 267 27.10 2.78 -10.60
CA SER A 267 26.34 3.98 -10.86
C SER A 267 26.97 4.78 -12.00
N THR A 268 26.12 5.21 -12.92
CA THR A 268 26.49 6.12 -14.01
C THR A 268 25.67 7.39 -13.94
N THR A 269 26.31 8.54 -14.14
CA THR A 269 25.65 9.85 -14.18
C THR A 269 26.05 10.60 -15.43
N ASP A 270 25.06 11.05 -16.19
CA ASP A 270 25.25 12.08 -17.23
C ASP A 270 25.14 13.46 -16.56
N GLY A 271 26.30 14.02 -16.11
CA GLY A 271 26.33 15.33 -15.51
C GLY A 271 26.90 15.39 -14.08
N ALA A 272 26.84 16.54 -13.45
CA ALA A 272 27.74 16.97 -12.37
C ALA A 272 27.52 16.32 -10.98
N GLU A 273 26.42 15.62 -10.71
CA GLU A 273 26.19 15.07 -9.37
C GLU A 273 25.45 13.72 -9.38
N ALA A 274 26.03 12.74 -8.67
CA ALA A 274 25.47 11.43 -8.48
C ALA A 274 24.23 11.45 -7.56
N ILE A 275 23.32 10.49 -7.75
CA ILE A 275 22.20 10.25 -6.83
C ILE A 275 22.77 9.75 -5.49
N GLN A 276 22.41 10.41 -4.40
CA GLN A 276 22.73 9.95 -3.06
C GLN A 276 21.70 8.92 -2.61
N VAL A 277 22.15 7.70 -2.32
CA VAL A 277 21.30 6.66 -1.71
C VAL A 277 21.34 6.84 -0.18
N ILE A 278 20.16 6.94 0.44
CA ILE A 278 19.99 7.24 1.86
C ILE A 278 19.20 6.12 2.51
N ASP A 279 19.80 5.49 3.53
CA ASP A 279 19.07 4.57 4.40
C ASP A 279 18.06 5.36 5.24
N GLU A 280 16.79 5.01 5.17
CA GLU A 280 15.70 5.65 5.91
C GLU A 280 15.09 4.64 6.90
N PRO A 281 15.82 4.29 7.99
CA PRO A 281 15.30 3.39 8.99
C PRO A 281 14.13 4.06 9.74
N GLU A 282 12.96 3.44 9.71
CA GLU A 282 11.81 3.75 10.57
C GLU A 282 11.17 5.16 10.47
N ARG A 283 11.02 5.74 9.29
CA ARG A 283 10.12 6.88 9.10
C ARG A 283 8.73 6.47 8.60
N ALA A 284 8.05 5.59 9.33
CA ALA A 284 6.64 5.28 9.06
C ALA A 284 5.68 6.47 9.30
N LEU A 285 6.13 7.54 9.97
CA LEU A 285 5.26 8.65 10.42
C LEU A 285 5.76 10.06 10.11
N ALA A 286 6.90 10.24 9.46
CA ALA A 286 7.52 11.55 9.31
C ALA A 286 6.89 12.45 8.24
N PHE A 287 6.03 11.96 7.36
CA PHE A 287 5.33 12.82 6.40
C PHE A 287 4.48 13.91 7.07
N ALA A 288 3.90 13.63 8.24
CA ALA A 288 3.17 14.63 9.02
C ALA A 288 4.08 15.56 9.86
N LYS A 289 5.31 15.11 10.21
CA LYS A 289 6.26 15.91 11.02
C LYS A 289 7.18 16.79 10.18
N GLU A 290 7.54 16.42 8.96
CA GLU A 290 8.38 17.27 8.10
C GLU A 290 7.69 18.57 7.67
N VAL A 291 6.36 18.50 7.47
CA VAL A 291 5.55 19.71 7.22
C VAL A 291 5.58 20.66 8.44
N SER A 292 5.68 20.13 9.67
CA SER A 292 5.81 20.93 10.91
C SER A 292 7.22 21.49 11.11
N LEU A 293 8.26 20.74 10.77
CA LEU A 293 9.67 21.16 10.98
C LEU A 293 10.19 22.16 9.96
N LEU A 294 9.58 22.25 8.78
CA LEU A 294 9.86 23.31 7.82
C LEU A 294 9.30 24.68 8.29
N HIS A 295 8.36 24.67 9.23
CA HIS A 295 7.82 25.90 9.85
C HIS A 295 8.72 26.47 10.95
N GLU A 296 9.47 25.61 11.67
CA GLU A 296 10.32 26.04 12.80
C GLU A 296 11.71 26.52 12.42
N ARG A 297 12.17 26.31 11.18
CA ARG A 297 13.49 26.75 10.69
C ARG A 297 13.49 28.06 9.92
N ARG A 298 12.39 28.81 9.92
CA ARG A 298 12.27 30.14 9.29
C ARG A 298 11.61 31.20 10.20
N LEU A 299 11.75 31.08 11.50
CA LEU A 299 11.57 32.20 12.47
C LEU A 299 12.90 32.61 13.05
#